data_7b29c78f6b3862bc3ec919b4929091ac
#
_entry.id   7b29c78f6b3862bc3ec919b4929091ac
#
_cell.length_a   1.000
_cell.length_b   1.000
_cell.length_c   1.000
_cell.angle_alpha   90.00
_cell.angle_beta   90.00
_cell.angle_gamma   90.00
#
_symmetry.space_group_name_H-M   'P 1'
#
loop_
_entity.id
_entity.type
_entity.pdbx_description
1 polymer ?
#
loop_
_entity_poly.entity_id
_entity_poly.type
_entity_poly.pdbx_seq_one_letter_code
_entity_poly.pdbx_strand_id
1 'polypeptide(L)'
;MNGVGRFLIGATAVMGACGVMLAAAAAHLPDASRLAAASSMLLFHATAAIATVAVADRALIHAKLGAVAAAGFVIAASLFAGDLTLRQYAGHELFPMAAPTGGTLLILSWLVLAIAAMWPKR
;
A
#
# COMPACT_ATOMS: atom_id res chain seq x y z
N MET A 1 -5.79 17.22 11.33
CA MET A 1 -5.76 15.78 10.95
C MET A 1 -6.02 14.95 12.20
N ASN A 2 -6.92 13.98 12.08
CA ASN A 2 -7.30 13.14 13.22
C ASN A 2 -6.27 12.03 13.48
N GLY A 3 -6.52 11.21 14.52
CA GLY A 3 -5.61 10.12 14.90
C GLY A 3 -5.45 9.06 13.81
N VAL A 4 -6.53 8.75 13.08
CA VAL A 4 -6.48 7.78 11.99
C VAL A 4 -5.58 8.28 10.87
N GLY A 5 -5.71 9.53 10.46
CA GLY A 5 -4.85 10.11 9.44
C GLY A 5 -3.38 10.10 9.84
N ARG A 6 -3.09 10.44 11.08
CA ARG A 6 -1.72 10.43 11.61
C ARG A 6 -1.15 9.01 11.62
N PHE A 7 -1.94 8.03 12.03
CA PHE A 7 -1.52 6.63 12.02
C PHE A 7 -1.24 6.14 10.60
N LEU A 8 -2.13 6.48 9.66
CA LEU A 8 -1.93 6.10 8.25
C LEU A 8 -0.66 6.71 7.67
N ILE A 9 -0.37 7.98 7.96
CA ILE A 9 0.88 8.62 7.51
C ILE A 9 2.08 7.88 8.09
N GLY A 10 2.05 7.56 9.39
CA GLY A 10 3.13 6.80 10.02
C GLY A 10 3.33 5.43 9.36
N ALA A 11 2.24 4.71 9.12
CA ALA A 11 2.29 3.41 8.45
C ALA A 11 2.87 3.51 7.04
N THR A 12 2.46 4.53 6.28
CA THR A 12 2.99 4.73 4.92
C THR A 12 4.46 5.08 4.93
N ALA A 13 4.92 5.83 5.92
CA ALA A 13 6.33 6.15 6.06
C ALA A 13 7.16 4.87 6.29
N VAL A 14 6.67 3.96 7.13
CA VAL A 14 7.31 2.66 7.35
C VAL A 14 7.28 1.83 6.06
N MET A 15 6.16 1.82 5.34
CA MET A 15 6.07 1.14 4.04
C MET A 15 7.11 1.67 3.06
N GLY A 16 7.28 2.99 3.01
CA GLY A 16 8.28 3.61 2.15
C GLY A 16 9.69 3.16 2.50
N ALA A 17 10.03 3.14 3.78
CA ALA A 17 11.33 2.65 4.25
C ALA A 17 11.54 1.18 3.86
N CYS A 18 10.53 0.33 4.09
CA CYS A 18 10.59 -1.07 3.70
C CYS A 18 10.75 -1.24 2.19
N GLY A 19 10.04 -0.41 1.40
CA GLY A 19 10.14 -0.44 -0.05
C GLY A 19 11.54 -0.13 -0.54
N VAL A 20 12.21 0.86 0.04
CA VAL A 20 13.59 1.20 -0.29
C VAL A 20 14.54 0.05 0.11
N MET A 21 14.35 -0.54 1.29
CA MET A 21 15.16 -1.67 1.72
C MET A 21 15.01 -2.86 0.77
N LEU A 22 13.80 -3.15 0.32
CA LEU A 22 13.57 -4.24 -0.65
C LEU A 22 14.16 -3.92 -2.02
N ALA A 23 14.13 -2.67 -2.45
CA ALA A 23 14.79 -2.25 -3.69
C ALA A 23 16.30 -2.47 -3.61
N ALA A 24 16.92 -2.14 -2.50
CA ALA A 24 18.33 -2.37 -2.27
C ALA A 24 18.65 -3.88 -2.27
N ALA A 25 17.85 -4.68 -1.58
CA ALA A 25 18.02 -6.13 -1.58
C ALA A 25 17.87 -6.71 -2.98
N ALA A 26 16.89 -6.26 -3.75
CA ALA A 26 16.65 -6.72 -5.12
C ALA A 26 17.85 -6.41 -6.03
N ALA A 27 18.53 -5.28 -5.79
CA ALA A 27 19.69 -4.88 -6.60
C ALA A 27 20.93 -5.74 -6.32
N HIS A 28 21.02 -6.34 -5.14
CA HIS A 28 22.22 -7.07 -4.70
C HIS A 28 22.06 -8.59 -4.66
N LEU A 29 20.86 -9.13 -4.78
CA LEU A 29 20.60 -10.56 -4.70
C LEU A 29 20.29 -11.12 -6.10
N PRO A 30 20.77 -12.36 -6.42
CA PRO A 30 20.38 -13.03 -7.66
C PRO A 30 18.92 -13.46 -7.59
N ASP A 31 18.27 -13.54 -8.75
CA ASP A 31 16.88 -14.03 -8.88
C ASP A 31 15.91 -13.35 -7.92
N ALA A 32 16.03 -12.04 -7.78
CA ALA A 32 15.28 -11.26 -6.81
C ALA A 32 14.10 -10.49 -7.43
N SER A 33 13.50 -11.01 -8.50
CA SER A 33 12.36 -10.36 -9.17
C SER A 33 11.16 -10.16 -8.23
N ARG A 34 10.93 -11.08 -7.28
CA ARG A 34 9.88 -10.94 -6.28
C ARG A 34 10.11 -9.74 -5.38
N LEU A 35 11.36 -9.50 -4.98
CA LEU A 35 11.70 -8.35 -4.14
C LEU A 35 11.54 -7.04 -4.91
N ALA A 36 11.87 -7.03 -6.20
CA ALA A 36 11.66 -5.86 -7.04
C ALA A 36 10.17 -5.53 -7.15
N ALA A 37 9.32 -6.54 -7.35
CA ALA A 37 7.87 -6.36 -7.40
C ALA A 37 7.32 -5.87 -6.06
N ALA A 38 7.78 -6.47 -4.95
CA ALA A 38 7.36 -6.07 -3.61
C ALA A 38 7.76 -4.62 -3.32
N SER A 39 8.98 -4.23 -3.67
CA SER A 39 9.47 -2.87 -3.52
C SER A 39 8.60 -1.87 -4.28
N SER A 40 8.35 -2.14 -5.56
CA SER A 40 7.54 -1.25 -6.40
C SER A 40 6.15 -1.05 -5.82
N MET A 41 5.49 -2.13 -5.40
CA MET A 41 4.14 -2.05 -4.83
C MET A 41 4.12 -1.27 -3.52
N LEU A 42 5.12 -1.47 -2.66
CA LEU A 42 5.21 -0.69 -1.42
C LEU A 42 5.43 0.79 -1.69
N LEU A 43 6.36 1.13 -2.58
CA LEU A 43 6.70 2.53 -2.85
C LEU A 43 5.56 3.27 -3.54
N PHE A 44 4.94 2.67 -4.57
CA PHE A 44 3.80 3.29 -5.25
C PHE A 44 2.65 3.53 -4.29
N HIS A 45 2.33 2.55 -3.46
CA HIS A 45 1.15 2.64 -2.61
C HIS A 45 1.41 3.41 -1.31
N ALA A 46 2.64 3.46 -0.82
CA ALA A 46 3.00 4.38 0.25
C ALA A 46 2.78 5.83 -0.20
N THR A 47 3.25 6.16 -1.39
CA THR A 47 3.06 7.49 -1.96
C THR A 47 1.58 7.81 -2.20
N ALA A 48 0.85 6.86 -2.78
CA ALA A 48 -0.59 7.03 -3.02
C ALA A 48 -1.37 7.20 -1.71
N ALA A 49 -1.03 6.44 -0.68
CA ALA A 49 -1.70 6.52 0.61
C ALA A 49 -1.46 7.86 1.29
N ILE A 50 -0.23 8.35 1.29
CA ILE A 50 0.09 9.68 1.84
C ILE A 50 -0.71 10.76 1.12
N ALA A 51 -0.71 10.72 -0.21
CA ALA A 51 -1.44 11.70 -1.01
C ALA A 51 -2.95 11.63 -0.72
N THR A 52 -3.50 10.43 -0.62
CA THR A 52 -4.92 10.23 -0.34
C THR A 52 -5.31 10.79 1.04
N VAL A 53 -4.50 10.52 2.06
CA VAL A 53 -4.73 11.08 3.40
C VAL A 53 -4.68 12.60 3.36
N ALA A 54 -3.71 13.17 2.65
CA ALA A 54 -3.56 14.61 2.57
C ALA A 54 -4.76 15.29 1.91
N VAL A 55 -5.23 14.77 0.78
CA VAL A 55 -6.37 15.37 0.09
C VAL A 55 -7.69 15.14 0.85
N ALA A 56 -7.82 14.02 1.53
CA ALA A 56 -8.98 13.75 2.37
C ALA A 56 -9.02 14.71 3.57
N ASP A 57 -7.88 14.94 4.20
CA ASP A 57 -7.76 15.86 5.34
C ASP A 57 -8.12 17.30 4.95
N ARG A 58 -7.83 17.69 3.71
CA ARG A 58 -8.17 19.01 3.18
C ARG A 58 -9.58 19.06 2.61
N ALA A 59 -10.38 18.03 2.78
CA ALA A 59 -11.74 17.92 2.27
C ALA A 59 -11.85 18.13 0.74
N LEU A 60 -10.82 17.75 0.01
CA LEU A 60 -10.84 17.79 -1.44
C LEU A 60 -11.57 16.58 -2.04
N ILE A 61 -11.69 15.51 -1.26
CA ILE A 61 -12.44 14.31 -1.59
C ILE A 61 -13.30 13.92 -0.38
N HIS A 62 -14.20 12.94 -0.57
CA HIS A 62 -15.02 12.43 0.53
C HIS A 62 -14.09 11.83 1.61
N ALA A 63 -14.13 12.39 2.82
CA ALA A 63 -13.16 12.09 3.87
C ALA A 63 -13.15 10.62 4.29
N LYS A 64 -14.32 10.03 4.52
CA LYS A 64 -14.41 8.62 4.97
C LYS A 64 -13.98 7.65 3.89
N LEU A 65 -14.42 7.87 2.65
CA LEU A 65 -14.01 7.02 1.53
C LEU A 65 -12.52 7.16 1.24
N GLY A 66 -12.00 8.38 1.37
CA GLY A 66 -10.56 8.61 1.25
C GLY A 66 -9.75 7.83 2.30
N ALA A 67 -10.22 7.84 3.56
CA ALA A 67 -9.58 7.08 4.63
C ALA A 67 -9.63 5.57 4.36
N VAL A 68 -10.76 5.07 3.86
CA VAL A 68 -10.91 3.65 3.48
C VAL A 68 -9.94 3.29 2.36
N ALA A 69 -9.82 4.13 1.33
CA ALA A 69 -8.90 3.89 0.23
C ALA A 69 -7.45 3.87 0.73
N ALA A 70 -7.07 4.83 1.57
CA ALA A 70 -5.71 4.91 2.11
C ALA A 70 -5.39 3.68 2.98
N ALA A 71 -6.32 3.28 3.86
CA ALA A 71 -6.16 2.07 4.65
C ALA A 71 -6.04 0.83 3.76
N GLY A 72 -6.83 0.77 2.70
CA GLY A 72 -6.76 -0.31 1.71
C GLY A 72 -5.38 -0.38 1.04
N PHE A 73 -4.81 0.75 0.65
CA PHE A 73 -3.45 0.80 0.09
C PHE A 73 -2.43 0.26 1.08
N VAL A 74 -2.50 0.69 2.34
CA VAL A 74 -1.56 0.25 3.38
C VAL A 74 -1.65 -1.26 3.60
N ILE A 75 -2.85 -1.76 3.83
CA ILE A 75 -3.07 -3.17 4.16
C ILE A 75 -2.75 -4.06 2.95
N ALA A 76 -3.28 -3.72 1.78
CA ALA A 76 -3.16 -4.58 0.61
C ALA A 76 -1.74 -4.60 0.05
N ALA A 77 -1.05 -3.45 0.00
CA ALA A 77 0.34 -3.41 -0.44
C ALA A 77 1.26 -4.17 0.52
N SER A 78 1.00 -4.06 1.81
CA SER A 78 1.76 -4.79 2.84
C SER A 78 1.54 -6.30 2.72
N LEU A 79 0.31 -6.71 2.46
CA LEU A 79 -0.03 -8.12 2.25
C LEU A 79 0.67 -8.67 1.00
N PHE A 80 0.60 -7.96 -0.11
CA PHE A 80 1.24 -8.34 -1.36
C PHE A 80 2.76 -8.42 -1.20
N ALA A 81 3.37 -7.36 -0.69
CA ALA A 81 4.82 -7.29 -0.53
C ALA A 81 5.32 -8.28 0.54
N GLY A 82 4.56 -8.45 1.62
CA GLY A 82 4.89 -9.40 2.67
C GLY A 82 4.93 -10.84 2.16
N ASP A 83 3.94 -11.20 1.33
CA ASP A 83 3.91 -12.53 0.73
C ASP A 83 5.10 -12.78 -0.19
N LEU A 84 5.41 -11.84 -1.08
CA LEU A 84 6.53 -11.99 -2.00
C LEU A 84 7.87 -12.03 -1.27
N THR A 85 8.02 -11.22 -0.22
CA THR A 85 9.23 -11.21 0.60
C THR A 85 9.42 -12.55 1.32
N LEU A 86 8.34 -13.08 1.88
CA LEU A 86 8.37 -14.37 2.57
C LEU A 86 8.74 -15.49 1.60
N ARG A 87 8.19 -15.47 0.39
CA ARG A 87 8.55 -16.46 -0.65
C ARG A 87 10.04 -16.38 -1.02
N GLN A 88 10.59 -15.17 -1.06
CA GLN A 88 12.00 -14.99 -1.42
C GLN A 88 12.93 -15.54 -0.35
N TYR A 89 12.67 -15.28 0.93
CA TYR A 89 13.57 -15.62 2.02
C TYR A 89 13.25 -16.94 2.70
N ALA A 90 11.97 -17.30 2.82
CA ALA A 90 11.55 -18.51 3.53
C ALA A 90 11.05 -19.61 2.59
N GLY A 91 10.81 -19.30 1.33
CA GLY A 91 10.42 -20.28 0.33
C GLY A 91 8.95 -20.70 0.38
N HIS A 92 8.13 -20.06 1.21
CA HIS A 92 6.71 -20.36 1.28
C HIS A 92 5.87 -19.09 1.32
N GLU A 93 4.61 -19.21 1.00
CA GLU A 93 3.66 -18.11 0.99
C GLU A 93 3.19 -17.75 2.40
N LEU A 94 2.66 -16.54 2.55
CA LEU A 94 2.08 -16.08 3.80
C LEU A 94 0.85 -16.93 4.16
N PHE A 95 -0.04 -17.10 3.20
CA PHE A 95 -1.18 -18.00 3.21
C PHE A 95 -1.62 -18.22 1.76
N PRO A 96 -2.45 -19.24 1.46
CA PRO A 96 -2.88 -19.48 0.08
C PRO A 96 -3.54 -18.24 -0.54
N MET A 97 -3.07 -17.83 -1.72
CA MET A 97 -3.61 -16.69 -2.49
C MET A 97 -3.36 -15.32 -1.85
N ALA A 98 -2.36 -15.20 -0.96
CA ALA A 98 -2.08 -13.93 -0.28
C ALA A 98 -1.73 -12.79 -1.26
N ALA A 99 -0.81 -13.03 -2.19
CA ALA A 99 -0.43 -12.00 -3.16
C ALA A 99 -1.57 -11.64 -4.11
N PRO A 100 -2.31 -12.59 -4.72
CA PRO A 100 -3.48 -12.25 -5.53
C PRO A 100 -4.55 -11.50 -4.75
N THR A 101 -4.79 -11.85 -3.48
CA THR A 101 -5.73 -11.15 -2.63
C THR A 101 -5.29 -9.70 -2.40
N GLY A 102 -4.01 -9.51 -2.08
CA GLY A 102 -3.44 -8.16 -1.93
C GLY A 102 -3.58 -7.34 -3.20
N GLY A 103 -3.24 -7.92 -4.34
CA GLY A 103 -3.38 -7.23 -5.63
C GLY A 103 -4.81 -6.83 -5.94
N THR A 104 -5.78 -7.73 -5.68
CA THR A 104 -7.20 -7.44 -5.89
C THR A 104 -7.66 -6.31 -4.96
N LEU A 105 -7.27 -6.35 -3.70
CA LEU A 105 -7.60 -5.30 -2.74
C LEU A 105 -7.00 -3.95 -3.13
N LEU A 106 -5.81 -3.94 -3.74
CA LEU A 106 -5.21 -2.72 -4.25
C LEU A 106 -6.05 -2.12 -5.37
N ILE A 107 -6.50 -2.95 -6.31
CA ILE A 107 -7.39 -2.50 -7.40
C ILE A 107 -8.66 -1.89 -6.81
N LEU A 108 -9.28 -2.57 -5.87
CA LEU A 108 -10.50 -2.08 -5.22
C LEU A 108 -10.25 -0.77 -4.47
N SER A 109 -9.11 -0.62 -3.83
CA SER A 109 -8.75 0.61 -3.12
C SER A 109 -8.62 1.79 -4.07
N TRP A 110 -8.04 1.60 -5.25
CA TRP A 110 -7.98 2.62 -6.30
C TRP A 110 -9.39 3.02 -6.77
N LEU A 111 -10.29 2.05 -6.92
CA LEU A 111 -11.67 2.33 -7.32
C LEU A 111 -12.43 3.08 -6.21
N VAL A 112 -12.19 2.75 -4.95
CA VAL A 112 -12.75 3.49 -3.81
C VAL A 112 -12.25 4.94 -3.84
N LEU A 113 -10.99 5.16 -4.13
CA LEU A 113 -10.44 6.51 -4.26
C LEU A 113 -11.14 7.29 -5.39
N ALA A 114 -11.38 6.65 -6.51
CA ALA A 114 -12.11 7.27 -7.63
C ALA A 114 -13.52 7.68 -7.19
N ILE A 115 -14.21 6.82 -6.46
CA ILE A 115 -15.54 7.12 -5.92
C ILE A 115 -15.45 8.28 -4.92
N ALA A 116 -14.44 8.28 -4.05
CA ALA A 116 -14.24 9.35 -3.06
C ALA A 116 -14.06 10.71 -3.72
N ALA A 117 -13.38 10.75 -4.87
CA ALA A 117 -13.16 11.98 -5.63
C ALA A 117 -14.44 12.50 -6.27
N MET A 118 -15.30 11.60 -6.73
CA MET A 118 -16.54 11.95 -7.45
C MET A 118 -17.76 12.11 -6.55
N TRP A 119 -17.67 11.61 -5.32
CA TRP A 119 -18.80 11.66 -4.38
C TRP A 119 -18.92 13.04 -3.75
N PRO A 120 -20.17 13.54 -3.52
CA PRO A 120 -20.32 14.82 -2.84
C PRO A 120 -19.66 14.82 -1.47
N LYS A 121 -18.89 15.88 -1.20
CA LYS A 121 -18.17 16.01 0.06
C LYS A 121 -19.11 16.36 1.20
N ARG A 122 -18.91 15.76 2.34
CA ARG A 122 -19.67 16.00 3.53
C ARG A 122 -18.73 16.01 4.73
#